data_9844c0a206ffec1277edf1c0a467baa6
#
_entry.id   9844c0a206ffec1277edf1c0a467baa6
#
_cell.length_a   1.000
_cell.length_b   1.000
_cell.length_c   1.000
_cell.angle_alpha   90.00
_cell.angle_beta   90.00
_cell.angle_gamma   90.00
#
_symmetry.space_group_name_H-M   'P 1'
#
loop_
_entity.id
_entity.type
_entity.pdbx_description
1 polymer ?
#
loop_
_entity_poly.entity_id
_entity_poly.type
_entity_poly.pdbx_seq_one_letter_code
_entity_poly.pdbx_strand_id
1 'polypeptide(L)'
;MPEHARPPSVEEPRLATRRPAAPRRRRPPRHVLAALPLALAGLLALLVSGNALRPFERITTIDGKMASKSDFFKDPEVRRLLLKHGIRVEIHRLGSRGIATQSLAGMDVAFPSGQPAARLIMQRQERTVRSARPFVTPLVLGTFREYAQTLAAAGVARPQQVTGGEDTLYYDLDMRKFLRLIEERKTWNGIGYEKRSERSNSGRVLVRTSSVCESNAAGTYLSILAFVKNGNQPPGTEPRRKGAAAGSGDPVLDVAAEVKPLINLQGMAADEQADSYFSDEGESIAPVSLIYEHQFLAHQVAHRERHQRQDTRRVLLYPSPQALTEPQLISLGEDGDRLTDLMETDEELRQRAIELGFRVRFSGENGTSEQLNAYLRDHRVQVPVPNPDQTKADAPDLDALERIINHVGSCPPAGKGGTS
;
A
#
# COMPACT_ATOMS: atom_id res chain seq x y z
N MET A 1 -77.45 -78.29 -23.73
CA MET A 1 -77.65 -77.15 -22.84
C MET A 1 -76.85 -77.35 -21.61
N PRO A 2 -75.78 -76.50 -21.39
CA PRO A 2 -75.14 -76.44 -20.09
C PRO A 2 -75.36 -75.09 -19.42
N GLU A 3 -75.55 -75.17 -18.18
CA GLU A 3 -75.84 -74.23 -17.15
C GLU A 3 -74.69 -73.17 -16.92
N HIS A 4 -75.06 -71.91 -16.88
CA HIS A 4 -74.13 -70.84 -16.62
C HIS A 4 -73.85 -70.78 -15.10
N ALA A 5 -72.62 -71.04 -14.69
CA ALA A 5 -72.16 -70.81 -13.37
C ALA A 5 -71.77 -69.30 -13.21
N ARG A 6 -72.31 -68.64 -12.18
CA ARG A 6 -71.94 -67.26 -11.74
C ARG A 6 -70.55 -67.26 -11.08
N PRO A 7 -69.78 -66.27 -11.33
CA PRO A 7 -68.52 -66.12 -10.62
C PRO A 7 -68.73 -65.58 -9.20
N PRO A 8 -67.86 -65.95 -8.23
CA PRO A 8 -67.97 -65.51 -6.84
C PRO A 8 -67.73 -64.00 -6.69
N SER A 9 -68.56 -63.41 -5.80
CA SER A 9 -68.42 -61.99 -5.41
C SER A 9 -67.15 -61.77 -4.60
N VAL A 10 -66.27 -60.86 -5.06
CA VAL A 10 -65.09 -60.42 -4.31
C VAL A 10 -65.54 -59.37 -3.30
N GLU A 11 -65.36 -59.71 -2.03
CA GLU A 11 -65.67 -58.84 -0.88
C GLU A 11 -64.54 -57.81 -0.72
N GLU A 12 -64.85 -56.52 -0.90
CA GLU A 12 -63.88 -55.45 -0.74
C GLU A 12 -63.43 -55.29 0.73
N PRO A 13 -62.10 -55.17 0.98
CA PRO A 13 -61.64 -55.00 2.36
C PRO A 13 -62.02 -53.62 2.91
N ARG A 14 -62.78 -53.58 4.00
CA ARG A 14 -63.14 -52.35 4.72
C ARG A 14 -61.90 -51.80 5.45
N LEU A 15 -61.36 -50.71 5.01
CA LEU A 15 -60.32 -49.94 5.70
C LEU A 15 -60.88 -49.33 6.98
N ALA A 16 -60.47 -49.87 8.10
CA ALA A 16 -60.80 -49.31 9.44
C ALA A 16 -59.85 -48.14 9.72
N THR A 17 -60.33 -46.89 9.54
CA THR A 17 -59.63 -45.70 9.96
C THR A 17 -59.50 -45.63 11.47
N ARG A 18 -58.33 -45.99 12.03
CA ARG A 18 -57.99 -45.70 13.43
C ARG A 18 -57.90 -44.16 13.58
N ARG A 19 -58.79 -43.59 14.38
CA ARG A 19 -58.66 -42.21 14.84
C ARG A 19 -57.31 -42.04 15.54
N PRO A 20 -56.48 -41.01 15.12
CA PRO A 20 -55.24 -40.74 15.84
C PRO A 20 -55.56 -40.35 17.27
N ALA A 21 -54.85 -40.98 18.21
CA ALA A 21 -54.95 -40.63 19.62
C ALA A 21 -54.51 -39.21 19.84
N ALA A 22 -55.28 -38.41 20.58
CA ALA A 22 -54.93 -37.02 20.90
C ALA A 22 -53.52 -36.94 21.49
N PRO A 23 -52.67 -35.97 21.08
CA PRO A 23 -51.32 -35.86 21.57
C PRO A 23 -51.35 -35.63 23.08
N ARG A 24 -50.86 -36.59 23.87
CA ARG A 24 -50.64 -36.42 25.30
C ARG A 24 -49.64 -35.28 25.47
N ARG A 25 -50.04 -34.10 25.98
CA ARG A 25 -49.16 -33.02 26.44
C ARG A 25 -48.19 -33.60 27.47
N ARG A 26 -46.96 -33.95 27.00
CA ARG A 26 -45.87 -34.31 27.88
C ARG A 26 -45.50 -33.08 28.68
N ARG A 27 -45.70 -33.10 30.00
CA ARG A 27 -45.17 -32.06 30.88
C ARG A 27 -43.65 -32.05 30.73
N PRO A 28 -43.00 -30.86 30.49
CA PRO A 28 -41.55 -30.80 30.39
C PRO A 28 -40.93 -31.32 31.69
N PRO A 29 -39.82 -32.05 31.61
CA PRO A 29 -39.16 -32.59 32.79
C PRO A 29 -38.70 -31.44 33.71
N ARG A 30 -38.76 -31.62 35.00
CA ARG A 30 -38.49 -30.60 36.03
C ARG A 30 -37.17 -29.87 35.87
N HIS A 31 -36.15 -30.53 35.33
CA HIS A 31 -34.85 -29.94 35.05
C HIS A 31 -34.90 -28.90 33.90
N VAL A 32 -35.80 -29.03 32.92
CA VAL A 32 -36.01 -28.03 31.86
C VAL A 32 -36.68 -26.79 32.44
N LEU A 33 -37.63 -26.94 33.37
CA LEU A 33 -38.25 -25.80 34.06
C LEU A 33 -37.28 -25.06 34.99
N ALA A 34 -36.29 -25.76 35.58
CA ALA A 34 -35.26 -25.15 36.41
C ALA A 34 -34.16 -24.44 35.56
N ALA A 35 -33.88 -24.92 34.34
CA ALA A 35 -32.90 -24.28 33.43
C ALA A 35 -33.45 -23.03 32.73
N LEU A 36 -34.77 -22.90 32.63
CA LEU A 36 -35.40 -21.76 31.92
C LEU A 36 -35.03 -20.37 32.51
N PRO A 37 -35.08 -20.14 33.85
CA PRO A 37 -34.69 -18.84 34.41
C PRO A 37 -33.21 -18.56 34.26
N LEU A 38 -32.34 -19.57 34.30
CA LEU A 38 -30.90 -19.39 34.04
C LEU A 38 -30.62 -19.04 32.59
N ALA A 39 -31.33 -19.66 31.65
CA ALA A 39 -31.21 -19.30 30.21
C ALA A 39 -31.75 -17.90 29.93
N LEU A 40 -32.87 -17.52 30.57
CA LEU A 40 -33.42 -16.15 30.47
C LEU A 40 -32.50 -15.11 31.10
N ALA A 41 -31.90 -15.39 32.26
CA ALA A 41 -30.94 -14.50 32.91
C ALA A 41 -29.65 -14.34 32.06
N GLY A 42 -29.16 -15.41 31.46
CA GLY A 42 -28.04 -15.39 30.53
C GLY A 42 -28.35 -14.58 29.26
N LEU A 43 -29.54 -14.76 28.70
CA LEU A 43 -30.00 -13.97 27.54
C LEU A 43 -30.14 -12.48 27.88
N LEU A 44 -30.70 -12.18 29.08
CA LEU A 44 -30.85 -10.81 29.56
C LEU A 44 -29.46 -10.14 29.79
N ALA A 45 -28.53 -10.90 30.39
CA ALA A 45 -27.16 -10.41 30.57
C ALA A 45 -26.45 -10.13 29.26
N LEU A 46 -26.66 -10.96 28.23
CA LEU A 46 -26.15 -10.75 26.88
C LEU A 46 -26.80 -9.52 26.22
N LEU A 47 -28.10 -9.31 26.40
CA LEU A 47 -28.81 -8.14 25.90
C LEU A 47 -28.34 -6.84 26.58
N VAL A 48 -28.18 -6.86 27.90
CA VAL A 48 -27.72 -5.71 28.70
C VAL A 48 -26.25 -5.40 28.42
N SER A 49 -25.41 -6.40 28.17
CA SER A 49 -24.00 -6.19 27.80
C SER A 49 -23.79 -5.65 26.39
N GLY A 50 -24.85 -5.51 25.57
CA GLY A 50 -24.78 -5.09 24.18
C GLY A 50 -24.14 -6.12 23.23
N ASN A 51 -23.65 -7.24 23.75
CA ASN A 51 -22.95 -8.26 22.96
C ASN A 51 -23.91 -9.21 22.19
N ALA A 52 -25.19 -9.28 22.59
CA ALA A 52 -26.17 -10.15 21.94
C ALA A 52 -26.61 -9.67 20.54
N LEU A 53 -26.48 -8.37 20.26
CA LEU A 53 -26.82 -7.79 18.96
C LEU A 53 -25.67 -7.84 17.96
N ARG A 54 -24.43 -8.04 18.40
CA ARG A 54 -23.26 -8.11 17.50
C ARG A 54 -23.37 -9.13 16.37
N PRO A 55 -23.94 -10.33 16.55
CA PRO A 55 -24.14 -11.26 15.43
C PRO A 55 -25.17 -10.82 14.41
N PHE A 56 -25.99 -9.79 14.72
CA PHE A 56 -27.03 -9.24 13.87
C PHE A 56 -26.70 -7.83 13.34
N GLU A 57 -25.54 -7.26 13.71
CA GLU A 57 -25.07 -6.04 13.10
C GLU A 57 -24.81 -6.32 11.62
N ARG A 58 -25.48 -5.54 10.76
CA ARG A 58 -25.22 -5.60 9.31
C ARG A 58 -23.77 -5.19 9.05
N ILE A 59 -22.99 -6.12 8.56
CA ILE A 59 -21.65 -5.82 8.06
C ILE A 59 -21.82 -5.15 6.70
N THR A 60 -21.41 -3.90 6.60
CA THR A 60 -21.31 -3.18 5.33
C THR A 60 -20.04 -3.62 4.63
N THR A 61 -20.15 -4.13 3.41
CA THR A 61 -19.00 -4.41 2.56
C THR A 61 -18.71 -3.17 1.72
N ILE A 62 -17.49 -2.69 1.77
CA ILE A 62 -17.00 -1.52 1.04
C ILE A 62 -16.06 -2.00 -0.05
N ASP A 63 -16.45 -1.79 -1.29
CA ASP A 63 -15.66 -2.13 -2.45
C ASP A 63 -14.67 -1.01 -2.79
N GLY A 64 -13.37 -1.32 -2.78
CA GLY A 64 -12.33 -0.33 -2.99
C GLY A 64 -11.34 -0.66 -4.08
N LYS A 65 -11.16 0.22 -5.07
CA LYS A 65 -9.97 0.18 -5.95
C LYS A 65 -8.78 0.76 -5.21
N MET A 66 -7.80 -0.08 -4.89
CA MET A 66 -6.71 0.28 -4.01
C MET A 66 -5.34 -0.08 -4.60
N ALA A 67 -4.38 0.82 -4.43
CA ALA A 67 -3.00 0.63 -4.84
C ALA A 67 -2.15 -0.02 -3.72
N SER A 68 -0.83 0.13 -3.79
CA SER A 68 0.14 -0.57 -2.91
C SER A 68 -0.11 -0.40 -1.42
N LYS A 69 -0.68 0.74 -0.98
CA LYS A 69 -1.01 0.96 0.44
C LYS A 69 -2.25 0.19 0.92
N SER A 70 -2.88 -0.59 0.01
CA SER A 70 -3.93 -1.56 0.39
C SER A 70 -3.44 -2.62 1.37
N ASP A 71 -2.13 -2.80 1.53
CA ASP A 71 -1.56 -3.71 2.52
C ASP A 71 -1.97 -3.36 3.94
N PHE A 72 -2.22 -2.07 4.23
CA PHE A 72 -2.85 -1.64 5.47
C PHE A 72 -4.20 -2.35 5.71
N PHE A 73 -5.10 -2.35 4.73
CA PHE A 73 -6.42 -2.98 4.83
C PHE A 73 -6.37 -4.53 4.79
N LYS A 74 -5.24 -5.12 4.39
CA LYS A 74 -5.01 -6.57 4.43
C LYS A 74 -4.52 -7.05 5.79
N ASP A 75 -3.98 -6.16 6.60
CA ASP A 75 -3.49 -6.49 7.93
C ASP A 75 -4.62 -7.12 8.78
N PRO A 76 -4.38 -8.26 9.44
CA PRO A 76 -5.42 -8.96 10.21
C PRO A 76 -6.01 -8.12 11.33
N GLU A 77 -5.20 -7.29 11.99
CA GLU A 77 -5.66 -6.43 13.08
C GLU A 77 -6.50 -5.27 12.57
N VAL A 78 -6.11 -4.63 11.45
CA VAL A 78 -6.92 -3.61 10.78
C VAL A 78 -8.29 -4.19 10.40
N ARG A 79 -8.32 -5.40 9.83
CA ARG A 79 -9.59 -6.07 9.51
C ARG A 79 -10.45 -6.31 10.75
N ARG A 80 -9.84 -6.74 11.85
CA ARG A 80 -10.54 -6.94 13.13
C ARG A 80 -11.12 -5.63 13.65
N LEU A 81 -10.35 -4.54 13.59
CA LEU A 81 -10.79 -3.21 14.02
C LEU A 81 -11.96 -2.71 13.15
N LEU A 82 -11.86 -2.83 11.83
CA LEU A 82 -12.94 -2.46 10.92
C LEU A 82 -14.21 -3.27 11.17
N LEU A 83 -14.09 -4.58 11.45
CA LEU A 83 -15.22 -5.42 11.80
C LEU A 83 -15.91 -5.01 13.12
N LYS A 84 -15.19 -4.43 14.10
CA LYS A 84 -15.80 -3.83 15.30
C LYS A 84 -16.77 -2.71 14.94
N HIS A 85 -16.51 -2.01 13.84
CA HIS A 85 -17.36 -0.94 13.29
C HIS A 85 -18.37 -1.44 12.26
N GLY A 86 -18.52 -2.77 12.10
CA GLY A 86 -19.42 -3.36 11.12
C GLY A 86 -19.00 -3.12 9.67
N ILE A 87 -17.70 -2.93 9.41
CA ILE A 87 -17.14 -2.69 8.08
C ILE A 87 -16.26 -3.86 7.66
N ARG A 88 -16.44 -4.29 6.40
CA ARG A 88 -15.56 -5.18 5.66
C ARG A 88 -15.09 -4.46 4.39
N VAL A 89 -13.81 -4.47 4.12
CA VAL A 89 -13.25 -3.89 2.90
C VAL A 89 -12.87 -4.99 1.93
N GLU A 90 -13.44 -4.92 0.72
CA GLU A 90 -13.05 -5.75 -0.42
C GLU A 90 -12.10 -4.96 -1.32
N ILE A 91 -10.93 -5.54 -1.61
CA ILE A 91 -9.83 -4.83 -2.26
C ILE A 91 -9.71 -5.29 -3.71
N HIS A 92 -10.00 -4.39 -4.65
CA HIS A 92 -9.71 -4.55 -6.07
C HIS A 92 -8.35 -3.89 -6.36
N ARG A 93 -7.29 -4.71 -6.37
CA ARG A 93 -5.92 -4.20 -6.48
C ARG A 93 -5.62 -3.69 -7.87
N LEU A 94 -5.14 -2.46 -7.96
CA LEU A 94 -4.72 -1.82 -9.21
C LEU A 94 -3.65 -0.75 -8.89
N GLY A 95 -2.72 -0.50 -9.82
CA GLY A 95 -1.77 0.59 -9.68
C GLY A 95 -2.48 1.95 -9.58
N SER A 96 -1.91 2.90 -8.82
CA SER A 96 -2.57 4.19 -8.53
C SER A 96 -3.01 4.95 -9.77
N ARG A 97 -2.18 4.96 -10.81
CA ARG A 97 -2.52 5.61 -12.07
C ARG A 97 -3.60 4.83 -12.83
N GLY A 98 -3.56 3.50 -12.78
CA GLY A 98 -4.62 2.64 -13.30
C GLY A 98 -5.97 2.94 -12.64
N ILE A 99 -6.02 3.14 -11.30
CA ILE A 99 -7.23 3.58 -10.58
C ILE A 99 -7.73 4.91 -11.14
N ALA A 100 -6.82 5.86 -11.37
CA ALA A 100 -7.16 7.20 -11.85
C ALA A 100 -7.65 7.21 -13.32
N THR A 101 -7.32 6.21 -14.11
CA THR A 101 -7.63 6.16 -15.55
C THR A 101 -8.79 5.24 -15.93
N GLN A 102 -9.16 4.29 -15.05
CA GLN A 102 -10.25 3.35 -15.27
C GLN A 102 -11.58 3.86 -14.66
N SER A 103 -12.68 3.20 -15.02
CA SER A 103 -14.00 3.46 -14.42
C SER A 103 -13.99 3.10 -12.93
N LEU A 104 -14.59 3.97 -12.11
CA LEU A 104 -14.84 3.76 -10.68
C LEU A 104 -16.29 3.40 -10.38
N ALA A 105 -17.09 3.12 -11.42
CA ALA A 105 -18.50 2.73 -11.23
C ALA A 105 -18.61 1.47 -10.37
N GLY A 106 -19.50 1.49 -9.39
CA GLY A 106 -19.72 0.40 -8.46
C GLY A 106 -18.68 0.28 -7.35
N MET A 107 -17.75 1.23 -7.24
CA MET A 107 -16.81 1.31 -6.12
C MET A 107 -17.28 2.31 -5.08
N ASP A 108 -17.07 2.00 -3.81
CA ASP A 108 -17.36 2.88 -2.67
C ASP A 108 -16.19 3.80 -2.34
N VAL A 109 -14.96 3.32 -2.59
CA VAL A 109 -13.74 4.09 -2.35
C VAL A 109 -12.69 3.87 -3.43
N ALA A 110 -11.84 4.90 -3.60
CA ALA A 110 -10.58 4.81 -4.34
C ALA A 110 -9.41 5.14 -3.41
N PHE A 111 -8.36 4.32 -3.41
CA PHE A 111 -7.19 4.52 -2.53
C PHE A 111 -5.89 4.49 -3.32
N PRO A 112 -5.58 5.55 -4.08
CA PRO A 112 -4.27 5.71 -4.72
C PRO A 112 -3.17 5.96 -3.68
N SER A 113 -1.96 5.50 -3.97
CA SER A 113 -0.83 5.60 -3.05
C SER A 113 -0.21 6.99 -2.95
N GLY A 114 -0.66 7.96 -3.73
CA GLY A 114 -0.08 9.30 -3.70
C GLY A 114 -0.93 10.37 -4.38
N GLN A 115 -0.55 11.62 -4.10
CA GLN A 115 -1.29 12.82 -4.51
C GLN A 115 -1.52 12.99 -6.02
N PRO A 116 -0.57 12.71 -6.93
CA PRO A 116 -0.81 12.92 -8.36
C PRO A 116 -2.03 12.14 -8.87
N ALA A 117 -2.10 10.84 -8.55
CA ALA A 117 -3.24 10.01 -8.93
C ALA A 117 -4.53 10.43 -8.22
N ALA A 118 -4.46 10.81 -6.92
CA ALA A 118 -5.60 11.29 -6.17
C ALA A 118 -6.20 12.57 -6.78
N ARG A 119 -5.36 13.52 -7.16
CA ARG A 119 -5.80 14.75 -7.85
C ARG A 119 -6.50 14.44 -9.17
N LEU A 120 -5.95 13.52 -9.97
CA LEU A 120 -6.56 13.11 -11.24
C LEU A 120 -7.93 12.45 -11.01
N ILE A 121 -8.08 11.63 -9.98
CA ILE A 121 -9.37 11.04 -9.60
C ILE A 121 -10.35 12.14 -9.22
N MET A 122 -9.98 13.03 -8.29
CA MET A 122 -10.85 14.10 -7.81
C MET A 122 -11.28 15.07 -8.91
N GLN A 123 -10.40 15.40 -9.87
CA GLN A 123 -10.75 16.25 -11.01
C GLN A 123 -11.80 15.64 -11.94
N ARG A 124 -11.92 14.30 -11.94
CA ARG A 124 -12.90 13.58 -12.75
C ARG A 124 -14.24 13.36 -12.06
N GLN A 125 -14.33 13.67 -10.76
CA GLN A 125 -15.59 13.59 -10.03
C GLN A 125 -16.38 14.88 -10.25
N GLU A 126 -17.65 14.74 -10.64
CA GLU A 126 -18.56 15.88 -10.85
C GLU A 126 -19.03 16.53 -9.55
N ARG A 127 -18.76 15.88 -8.40
CA ARG A 127 -19.16 16.33 -7.07
C ARG A 127 -17.95 16.51 -6.15
N THR A 128 -18.12 17.33 -5.11
CA THR A 128 -17.17 17.36 -4.00
C THR A 128 -17.18 16.03 -3.28
N VAL A 129 -16.03 15.37 -3.21
CA VAL A 129 -15.87 14.07 -2.54
C VAL A 129 -15.12 14.24 -1.23
N ARG A 130 -15.50 13.44 -0.21
CA ARG A 130 -14.70 13.32 1.01
C ARG A 130 -13.41 12.59 0.73
N SER A 131 -12.38 12.98 1.45
CA SER A 131 -11.11 12.25 1.37
C SER A 131 -10.32 12.37 2.65
N ALA A 132 -9.67 11.27 3.06
CA ALA A 132 -8.76 11.21 4.19
C ALA A 132 -7.32 10.98 3.73
N ARG A 133 -6.37 11.50 4.48
CA ARG A 133 -4.92 11.23 4.33
C ARG A 133 -4.40 10.61 5.62
N PRO A 134 -4.67 9.32 5.84
CA PRO A 134 -4.48 8.69 7.15
C PRO A 134 -3.02 8.65 7.57
N PHE A 135 -2.08 8.61 6.61
CA PHE A 135 -0.66 8.49 6.90
C PHE A 135 0.22 9.01 5.76
N VAL A 136 1.50 9.13 6.06
CA VAL A 136 2.55 9.59 5.14
C VAL A 136 3.69 8.57 5.16
N THR A 137 4.35 8.37 4.03
CA THR A 137 5.56 7.58 3.95
C THR A 137 6.52 8.13 2.90
N PRO A 138 7.80 8.32 3.22
CA PRO A 138 8.81 8.67 2.23
C PRO A 138 8.98 7.58 1.17
N LEU A 139 9.24 7.99 -0.07
CA LEU A 139 9.79 7.13 -1.10
C LEU A 139 11.28 7.00 -0.87
N VAL A 140 11.78 5.77 -0.79
CA VAL A 140 13.19 5.46 -0.50
C VAL A 140 13.72 4.37 -1.42
N LEU A 141 15.03 4.16 -1.41
CA LEU A 141 15.65 3.06 -2.11
C LEU A 141 16.14 2.03 -1.08
N GLY A 142 15.59 0.81 -1.15
CA GLY A 142 16.10 -0.33 -0.40
C GLY A 142 17.36 -0.88 -1.07
N THR A 143 18.40 -1.15 -0.28
CA THR A 143 19.64 -1.74 -0.78
C THR A 143 20.25 -2.65 0.29
N PHE A 144 21.42 -3.21 -0.01
CA PHE A 144 22.15 -4.06 0.91
C PHE A 144 23.39 -3.33 1.39
N ARG A 145 23.90 -3.71 2.57
CA ARG A 145 24.93 -2.99 3.29
C ARG A 145 26.18 -2.73 2.46
N GLU A 146 26.69 -3.72 1.76
CA GLU A 146 27.90 -3.61 0.95
C GLU A 146 27.73 -2.62 -0.21
N TYR A 147 26.55 -2.57 -0.80
CA TYR A 147 26.22 -1.60 -1.86
C TYR A 147 26.12 -0.18 -1.31
N ALA A 148 25.47 0.01 -0.16
CA ALA A 148 25.40 1.32 0.50
C ALA A 148 26.80 1.83 0.90
N GLN A 149 27.64 0.98 1.46
CA GLN A 149 29.03 1.29 1.79
C GLN A 149 29.86 1.61 0.54
N THR A 150 29.60 0.91 -0.57
CA THR A 150 30.25 1.21 -1.87
C THR A 150 29.86 2.58 -2.39
N LEU A 151 28.57 2.93 -2.33
CA LEU A 151 28.08 4.26 -2.68
C LEU A 151 28.65 5.35 -1.76
N ALA A 152 28.77 5.05 -0.45
CA ALA A 152 29.35 6.00 0.49
C ALA A 152 30.84 6.26 0.20
N ALA A 153 31.61 5.24 -0.11
CA ALA A 153 33.02 5.39 -0.50
C ALA A 153 33.21 6.09 -1.84
N ALA A 154 32.25 5.96 -2.76
CA ALA A 154 32.23 6.73 -4.01
C ALA A 154 31.76 8.19 -3.80
N GLY A 155 31.45 8.60 -2.56
CA GLY A 155 30.97 9.94 -2.21
C GLY A 155 29.55 10.25 -2.74
N VAL A 156 28.76 9.22 -3.03
CA VAL A 156 27.39 9.30 -3.56
C VAL A 156 26.35 9.16 -2.46
N ALA A 157 26.65 8.41 -1.41
CA ALA A 157 25.83 8.29 -0.20
C ALA A 157 26.62 8.73 1.04
N ARG A 158 25.91 9.02 2.13
CA ARG A 158 26.47 9.35 3.44
C ARG A 158 25.71 8.59 4.51
N PRO A 159 26.40 7.81 5.38
CA PRO A 159 25.73 7.16 6.50
C PRO A 159 25.13 8.18 7.45
N GLN A 160 23.90 7.98 7.89
CA GLN A 160 23.30 8.80 8.93
C GLN A 160 23.93 8.47 10.28
N GLN A 161 24.12 9.48 11.12
CA GLN A 161 24.66 9.29 12.46
C GLN A 161 23.57 8.73 13.36
N VAL A 162 23.78 7.51 13.85
CA VAL A 162 22.87 6.87 14.81
C VAL A 162 23.52 6.86 16.20
N THR A 163 22.69 6.99 17.22
CA THR A 163 23.13 6.89 18.62
C THR A 163 23.45 5.42 18.95
N GLY A 164 24.59 5.17 19.61
CA GLY A 164 24.90 3.84 20.15
C GLY A 164 26.06 3.09 19.49
N GLY A 165 26.75 3.66 18.50
CA GLY A 165 27.95 3.06 17.89
C GLY A 165 27.70 1.83 17.02
N GLU A 166 26.43 1.50 16.76
CA GLU A 166 26.07 0.43 15.83
C GLU A 166 26.19 0.90 14.37
N ASP A 167 26.42 -0.05 13.46
CA ASP A 167 26.35 0.23 12.03
C ASP A 167 24.98 0.76 11.60
N THR A 168 24.95 1.93 10.99
CA THR A 168 23.68 2.53 10.57
C THR A 168 22.92 1.68 9.56
N LEU A 169 21.58 1.70 9.69
CA LEU A 169 20.67 1.14 8.67
C LEU A 169 20.27 2.18 7.62
N TYR A 170 20.67 3.43 7.76
CA TYR A 170 20.17 4.55 6.98
C TYR A 170 21.28 5.39 6.37
N TYR A 171 21.13 5.76 5.12
CA TYR A 171 22.06 6.58 4.36
C TYR A 171 21.32 7.67 3.62
N ASP A 172 21.90 8.88 3.57
CA ASP A 172 21.45 9.93 2.67
C ASP A 172 22.08 9.73 1.29
N LEU A 173 21.28 9.77 0.25
CA LEU A 173 21.71 9.55 -1.14
C LEU A 173 21.65 10.86 -1.93
N ASP A 174 22.79 11.32 -2.44
CA ASP A 174 22.85 12.43 -3.39
C ASP A 174 22.35 11.96 -4.77
N MET A 175 21.10 12.29 -5.09
CA MET A 175 20.45 11.85 -6.33
C MET A 175 21.18 12.35 -7.57
N ARG A 176 21.76 13.55 -7.57
CA ARG A 176 22.50 14.09 -8.71
C ARG A 176 23.74 13.24 -9.01
N LYS A 177 24.52 12.90 -7.97
CA LYS A 177 25.69 12.04 -8.12
C LYS A 177 25.31 10.62 -8.51
N PHE A 178 24.23 10.11 -7.91
CA PHE A 178 23.73 8.77 -8.20
C PHE A 178 23.27 8.63 -9.66
N LEU A 179 22.49 9.60 -10.17
CA LEU A 179 22.05 9.62 -11.57
C LEU A 179 23.25 9.71 -12.54
N ARG A 180 24.30 10.42 -12.16
CA ARG A 180 25.54 10.47 -12.96
C ARG A 180 26.18 9.08 -13.11
N LEU A 181 26.20 8.25 -12.05
CA LEU A 181 26.70 6.87 -12.16
C LEU A 181 25.89 6.06 -13.18
N ILE A 182 24.56 6.25 -13.20
CA ILE A 182 23.66 5.58 -14.15
C ILE A 182 23.93 6.06 -15.58
N GLU A 183 24.05 7.36 -15.81
CA GLU A 183 24.35 7.98 -17.12
C GLU A 183 25.70 7.53 -17.68
N GLU A 184 26.71 7.47 -16.83
CA GLU A 184 28.06 7.00 -17.16
C GLU A 184 28.14 5.47 -17.26
N ARG A 185 27.03 4.77 -17.06
CA ARG A 185 26.93 3.30 -17.10
C ARG A 185 27.92 2.60 -16.20
N LYS A 186 28.22 3.19 -15.03
CA LYS A 186 29.12 2.58 -14.06
C LYS A 186 28.61 1.21 -13.61
N THR A 187 29.54 0.30 -13.37
CA THR A 187 29.29 -1.00 -12.76
C THR A 187 29.60 -0.97 -11.27
N TRP A 188 29.05 -1.89 -10.50
CA TRP A 188 29.33 -1.99 -9.06
C TRP A 188 30.80 -2.22 -8.78
N ASN A 189 31.44 -3.13 -9.52
CA ASN A 189 32.91 -3.32 -9.42
C ASN A 189 33.68 -2.08 -9.83
N GLY A 190 33.20 -1.39 -10.89
CA GLY A 190 33.84 -0.14 -11.39
C GLY A 190 33.82 1.00 -10.36
N ILE A 191 32.92 0.97 -9.37
CA ILE A 191 32.91 1.92 -8.24
C ILE A 191 33.43 1.34 -6.94
N GLY A 192 34.03 0.12 -6.97
CA GLY A 192 34.78 -0.45 -5.86
C GLY A 192 34.00 -1.42 -4.97
N TYR A 193 32.97 -2.08 -5.47
CA TYR A 193 32.19 -3.07 -4.72
C TYR A 193 33.04 -4.23 -4.19
N GLU A 194 33.96 -4.79 -4.99
CA GLU A 194 34.86 -5.88 -4.61
C GLU A 194 35.79 -5.55 -3.43
N LYS A 195 35.98 -4.27 -3.11
CA LYS A 195 36.74 -3.83 -1.95
C LYS A 195 35.98 -3.96 -0.62
N ARG A 196 34.66 -4.24 -0.68
CA ARG A 196 33.73 -4.25 0.45
C ARG A 196 32.93 -5.53 0.58
N SER A 197 32.97 -6.35 -0.46
CA SER A 197 32.28 -7.63 -0.52
C SER A 197 33.28 -8.69 -0.97
N GLU A 198 33.15 -9.90 -0.47
CA GLU A 198 33.86 -11.06 -0.99
C GLU A 198 33.35 -11.50 -2.37
N ARG A 199 32.27 -10.86 -2.83
CA ARG A 199 31.62 -11.15 -4.10
C ARG A 199 31.97 -10.11 -5.15
N SER A 200 31.93 -10.52 -6.41
CA SER A 200 32.09 -9.63 -7.56
C SER A 200 30.70 -9.30 -8.15
N ASN A 201 30.49 -8.05 -8.55
CA ASN A 201 29.30 -7.64 -9.27
C ASN A 201 29.66 -6.70 -10.42
N SER A 202 29.74 -7.23 -11.64
CA SER A 202 29.97 -6.48 -12.87
C SER A 202 28.69 -5.83 -13.45
N GLY A 203 27.53 -6.02 -12.78
CA GLY A 203 26.26 -5.38 -13.15
C GLY A 203 26.34 -3.85 -13.02
N ARG A 204 25.50 -3.18 -13.78
CA ARG A 204 25.39 -1.70 -13.74
C ARG A 204 24.77 -1.22 -12.45
N VAL A 205 25.14 0.00 -12.04
CA VAL A 205 24.43 0.73 -10.99
C VAL A 205 23.07 1.17 -11.54
N LEU A 206 22.03 0.52 -11.10
CA LEU A 206 20.65 0.75 -11.55
C LEU A 206 19.69 0.62 -10.36
N VAL A 207 18.49 1.21 -10.50
CA VAL A 207 17.37 1.04 -9.56
C VAL A 207 16.31 0.18 -10.22
N ARG A 208 15.86 -0.86 -9.54
CA ARG A 208 14.69 -1.61 -9.96
C ARG A 208 13.43 -0.85 -9.57
N THR A 209 12.58 -0.56 -10.55
CA THR A 209 11.31 0.17 -10.35
C THR A 209 10.18 -0.52 -11.11
N SER A 210 8.94 -0.20 -10.76
CA SER A 210 7.74 -0.64 -11.47
C SER A 210 7.42 0.27 -12.66
N SER A 211 6.39 -0.10 -13.44
CA SER A 211 5.93 0.68 -14.60
C SER A 211 5.47 2.07 -14.18
N VAL A 212 5.98 3.10 -14.85
CA VAL A 212 5.55 4.49 -14.66
C VAL A 212 4.10 4.71 -15.10
N CYS A 213 3.58 3.86 -15.99
CA CYS A 213 2.20 3.95 -16.47
C CYS A 213 1.17 3.52 -15.43
N GLU A 214 1.57 2.74 -14.43
CA GLU A 214 0.65 2.13 -13.47
C GLU A 214 0.96 2.51 -12.02
N SER A 215 2.23 2.60 -11.67
CA SER A 215 2.70 2.73 -10.30
C SER A 215 2.91 4.19 -9.87
N ASN A 216 2.34 4.54 -8.71
CA ASN A 216 2.64 5.83 -8.07
C ASN A 216 4.10 5.93 -7.62
N ALA A 217 4.70 4.85 -7.12
CA ALA A 217 6.10 4.86 -6.69
C ALA A 217 7.01 5.23 -7.87
N ALA A 218 6.81 4.59 -9.03
CA ALA A 218 7.56 4.89 -10.24
C ALA A 218 7.31 6.31 -10.74
N GLY A 219 6.05 6.80 -10.73
CA GLY A 219 5.72 8.18 -11.07
C GLY A 219 6.35 9.21 -10.12
N THR A 220 6.37 8.91 -8.82
CA THR A 220 7.04 9.76 -7.81
C THR A 220 8.55 9.75 -7.99
N TYR A 221 9.15 8.60 -8.26
CA TYR A 221 10.56 8.49 -8.58
C TYR A 221 10.92 9.28 -9.85
N LEU A 222 10.10 9.13 -10.89
CA LEU A 222 10.23 9.92 -12.13
C LEU A 222 10.18 11.44 -11.84
N SER A 223 9.31 11.89 -10.93
CA SER A 223 9.25 13.29 -10.51
C SER A 223 10.56 13.75 -9.85
N ILE A 224 11.19 12.91 -9.01
CA ILE A 224 12.49 13.20 -8.40
C ILE A 224 13.56 13.34 -9.51
N LEU A 225 13.60 12.42 -10.47
CA LEU A 225 14.55 12.47 -11.58
C LEU A 225 14.36 13.74 -12.40
N ALA A 226 13.11 14.05 -12.75
CA ALA A 226 12.78 15.25 -13.52
C ALA A 226 13.15 16.53 -12.77
N PHE A 227 12.89 16.61 -11.47
CA PHE A 227 13.28 17.72 -10.61
C PHE A 227 14.82 17.91 -10.60
N VAL A 228 15.57 16.83 -10.37
CA VAL A 228 17.05 16.88 -10.34
C VAL A 228 17.63 17.28 -11.69
N LYS A 229 17.10 16.73 -12.78
CA LYS A 229 17.56 17.05 -14.15
C LYS A 229 17.19 18.46 -14.56
N ASN A 230 16.08 19.00 -14.07
CA ASN A 230 15.69 20.41 -14.27
C ASN A 230 16.39 21.39 -13.30
N GLY A 231 17.50 20.98 -12.69
CA GLY A 231 18.31 21.84 -11.81
C GLY A 231 17.70 22.10 -10.44
N ASN A 232 16.97 21.14 -9.88
CA ASN A 232 16.21 21.20 -8.64
C ASN A 232 15.05 22.21 -8.70
N GLN A 233 14.37 22.25 -9.84
CA GLN A 233 13.13 23.00 -10.05
C GLN A 233 12.07 22.09 -10.65
N PRO A 234 10.78 22.26 -10.32
CA PRO A 234 9.71 21.54 -10.98
C PRO A 234 9.71 21.83 -12.49
N PRO A 235 9.65 20.81 -13.36
CA PRO A 235 9.50 21.06 -14.79
C PRO A 235 8.22 21.86 -15.10
N GLY A 236 8.35 22.84 -16.02
CA GLY A 236 7.23 23.69 -16.44
C GLY A 236 7.08 25.02 -15.70
N THR A 237 7.81 25.24 -14.61
CA THR A 237 7.71 26.48 -13.81
C THR A 237 8.72 27.58 -14.23
N GLU A 238 9.78 27.21 -14.91
CA GLU A 238 10.85 28.13 -15.29
C GLU A 238 11.11 28.18 -16.80
N PRO A 239 11.49 29.38 -17.34
CA PRO A 239 11.93 29.45 -18.70
C PRO A 239 13.22 28.66 -18.91
N ARG A 240 13.31 27.98 -20.03
CA ARG A 240 14.44 27.15 -20.46
C ARG A 240 15.78 27.85 -20.21
N ARG A 241 16.73 27.17 -19.57
CA ARG A 241 18.09 27.67 -19.39
C ARG A 241 18.74 27.96 -20.75
N LYS A 242 19.33 29.15 -20.90
CA LYS A 242 20.17 29.50 -22.06
C LYS A 242 21.30 28.45 -22.17
N GLY A 243 21.35 27.72 -23.28
CA GLY A 243 22.37 26.71 -23.56
C GLY A 243 21.87 25.25 -23.54
N ALA A 244 20.60 24.98 -23.24
CA ALA A 244 20.02 23.66 -23.47
C ALA A 244 19.98 23.38 -24.98
N ALA A 245 20.37 22.17 -25.38
CA ALA A 245 20.29 21.69 -26.76
C ALA A 245 18.90 21.95 -27.36
N ALA A 246 18.84 22.22 -28.68
CA ALA A 246 17.57 22.46 -29.37
C ALA A 246 16.66 21.25 -29.20
N GLY A 247 15.69 21.37 -28.27
CA GLY A 247 14.67 20.35 -27.96
C GLY A 247 13.38 20.64 -28.72
N SER A 248 12.31 20.03 -28.24
CA SER A 248 10.95 20.17 -28.79
C SER A 248 10.37 21.59 -28.73
N GLY A 249 11.03 22.51 -28.05
CA GLY A 249 10.50 23.84 -27.71
C GLY A 249 9.59 23.83 -26.49
N ASP A 250 9.34 22.66 -25.91
CA ASP A 250 8.53 22.44 -24.73
C ASP A 250 9.42 22.00 -23.56
N PRO A 251 9.59 22.83 -22.52
CA PRO A 251 10.50 22.55 -21.41
C PRO A 251 10.16 21.23 -20.66
N VAL A 252 8.89 20.86 -20.60
CA VAL A 252 8.43 19.61 -19.94
C VAL A 252 8.87 18.39 -20.74
N LEU A 253 8.68 18.42 -22.07
CA LEU A 253 9.09 17.30 -22.94
C LEU A 253 10.61 17.21 -23.09
N ASP A 254 11.33 18.32 -23.02
CA ASP A 254 12.78 18.32 -23.01
C ASP A 254 13.34 17.59 -21.79
N VAL A 255 12.78 17.87 -20.59
CA VAL A 255 13.13 17.12 -19.36
C VAL A 255 12.70 15.65 -19.47
N ALA A 256 11.52 15.39 -20.02
CA ALA A 256 11.04 14.00 -20.22
C ALA A 256 11.99 13.21 -21.13
N ALA A 257 12.52 13.82 -22.19
CA ALA A 257 13.49 13.19 -23.08
C ALA A 257 14.83 12.89 -22.38
N GLU A 258 15.28 13.75 -21.44
CA GLU A 258 16.49 13.50 -20.64
C GLU A 258 16.31 12.35 -19.61
N VAL A 259 15.13 12.21 -18.99
CA VAL A 259 14.90 11.17 -17.97
C VAL A 259 14.49 9.84 -18.57
N LYS A 260 13.92 9.82 -19.78
CA LYS A 260 13.47 8.60 -20.45
C LYS A 260 14.55 7.51 -20.56
N PRO A 261 15.79 7.79 -21.01
CA PRO A 261 16.84 6.77 -21.05
C PRO A 261 17.22 6.26 -19.67
N LEU A 262 17.14 7.07 -18.62
CA LEU A 262 17.44 6.64 -17.25
C LEU A 262 16.44 5.57 -16.78
N ILE A 263 15.16 5.79 -16.99
CA ILE A 263 14.11 4.83 -16.66
C ILE A 263 14.23 3.56 -17.51
N ASN A 264 14.46 3.69 -18.80
CA ASN A 264 14.59 2.54 -19.70
C ASN A 264 15.82 1.67 -19.37
N LEU A 265 16.93 2.28 -18.94
CA LEU A 265 18.12 1.55 -18.50
C LEU A 265 17.88 0.75 -17.22
N GLN A 266 17.03 1.24 -16.34
CA GLN A 266 16.73 0.62 -15.06
C GLN A 266 15.81 -0.60 -15.20
N GLY A 267 14.99 -0.62 -16.26
CA GLY A 267 13.96 -1.61 -16.45
C GLY A 267 12.74 -1.36 -15.55
N MET A 268 11.58 -1.79 -16.02
CA MET A 268 10.31 -1.68 -15.31
C MET A 268 9.79 -3.09 -15.03
N ALA A 269 9.61 -3.42 -13.76
CA ALA A 269 9.00 -4.68 -13.36
C ALA A 269 7.48 -4.52 -13.24
N ALA A 270 6.73 -5.59 -13.49
CA ALA A 270 5.28 -5.61 -13.32
C ALA A 270 4.87 -5.59 -11.83
N ASP A 271 5.72 -6.15 -10.95
CA ASP A 271 5.40 -6.40 -9.56
C ASP A 271 5.89 -5.29 -8.62
N GLU A 272 5.35 -5.28 -7.39
CA GLU A 272 5.87 -4.44 -6.33
C GLU A 272 7.28 -4.87 -5.92
N GLN A 273 8.17 -3.89 -5.82
CA GLN A 273 9.59 -4.14 -5.59
C GLN A 273 9.89 -4.58 -4.15
N ALA A 274 8.99 -4.29 -3.21
CA ALA A 274 9.19 -4.63 -1.81
C ALA A 274 9.28 -6.13 -1.57
N ASP A 275 8.37 -6.93 -2.15
CA ASP A 275 8.36 -8.38 -1.96
C ASP A 275 9.67 -9.01 -2.46
N SER A 276 10.14 -8.57 -3.63
CA SER A 276 11.43 -9.01 -4.17
C SER A 276 12.60 -8.58 -3.28
N TYR A 277 12.61 -7.34 -2.78
CA TYR A 277 13.67 -6.81 -1.93
C TYR A 277 13.79 -7.54 -0.59
N PHE A 278 12.66 -7.90 0.02
CA PHE A 278 12.65 -8.59 1.32
C PHE A 278 12.84 -10.10 1.21
N SER A 279 12.81 -10.67 0.01
CA SER A 279 13.13 -12.10 -0.19
C SER A 279 14.59 -12.41 0.08
N ASP A 280 14.90 -13.68 0.26
CA ASP A 280 16.29 -14.14 0.46
C ASP A 280 17.16 -13.88 -0.78
N GLU A 281 16.57 -13.97 -1.96
CA GLU A 281 17.19 -13.71 -3.26
C GLU A 281 17.22 -12.23 -3.65
N GLY A 282 16.66 -11.35 -2.84
CA GLY A 282 16.46 -9.93 -3.17
C GLY A 282 17.71 -9.23 -3.68
N GLU A 283 18.87 -9.53 -3.06
CA GLU A 283 20.16 -8.98 -3.48
C GLU A 283 20.58 -9.42 -4.90
N SER A 284 20.28 -10.67 -5.24
CA SER A 284 20.56 -11.21 -6.58
C SER A 284 19.60 -10.70 -7.64
N ILE A 285 18.36 -10.40 -7.24
CA ILE A 285 17.32 -9.86 -8.13
C ILE A 285 17.63 -8.41 -8.47
N ALA A 286 17.89 -7.58 -7.45
CA ALA A 286 18.24 -6.18 -7.63
C ALA A 286 19.01 -5.62 -6.43
N PRO A 287 20.26 -5.16 -6.62
CA PRO A 287 21.02 -4.50 -5.57
C PRO A 287 20.35 -3.26 -4.98
N VAL A 288 19.57 -2.54 -5.78
CA VAL A 288 18.81 -1.35 -5.36
C VAL A 288 17.38 -1.43 -5.89
N SER A 289 16.42 -1.35 -5.00
CA SER A 289 14.98 -1.44 -5.28
C SER A 289 14.23 -0.22 -4.77
N LEU A 290 13.27 0.26 -5.54
CA LEU A 290 12.39 1.35 -5.13
C LEU A 290 11.31 0.82 -4.19
N ILE A 291 11.30 1.29 -2.93
CA ILE A 291 10.36 0.89 -1.89
C ILE A 291 9.86 2.09 -1.10
N TYR A 292 8.98 1.85 -0.13
CA TYR A 292 8.56 2.86 0.82
C TYR A 292 9.17 2.62 2.21
N GLU A 293 9.44 3.69 2.94
CA GLU A 293 10.03 3.65 4.28
C GLU A 293 9.27 2.71 5.23
N HIS A 294 7.93 2.82 5.29
CA HIS A 294 7.12 2.00 6.20
C HIS A 294 7.33 0.49 6.01
N GLN A 295 7.54 0.03 4.76
CA GLN A 295 7.77 -1.37 4.46
C GLN A 295 9.07 -1.87 5.11
N PHE A 296 10.12 -1.06 5.07
CA PHE A 296 11.39 -1.38 5.72
C PHE A 296 11.29 -1.34 7.23
N LEU A 297 10.63 -0.32 7.80
CA LEU A 297 10.49 -0.20 9.24
C LEU A 297 9.67 -1.34 9.84
N ALA A 298 8.55 -1.70 9.20
CA ALA A 298 7.76 -2.87 9.59
C ALA A 298 8.57 -4.18 9.49
N HIS A 299 9.38 -4.35 8.43
CA HIS A 299 10.28 -5.49 8.31
C HIS A 299 11.29 -5.54 9.47
N GLN A 300 11.90 -4.40 9.84
CA GLN A 300 12.88 -4.34 10.92
C GLN A 300 12.26 -4.71 12.28
N VAL A 301 11.05 -4.21 12.57
CA VAL A 301 10.33 -4.58 13.80
C VAL A 301 10.03 -6.08 13.81
N ALA A 302 9.43 -6.61 12.75
CA ALA A 302 9.10 -8.03 12.64
C ALA A 302 10.35 -8.93 12.67
N HIS A 303 11.46 -8.51 12.09
CA HIS A 303 12.74 -9.24 12.16
C HIS A 303 13.30 -9.23 13.58
N ARG A 304 13.23 -8.07 14.26
CA ARG A 304 13.67 -7.93 15.66
C ARG A 304 12.89 -8.84 16.61
N GLU A 305 11.56 -8.89 16.45
CA GLU A 305 10.70 -9.75 17.25
C GLU A 305 11.02 -11.23 17.06
N ARG A 306 11.24 -11.66 15.82
CA ARG A 306 11.52 -13.06 15.50
C ARG A 306 12.94 -13.50 15.86
N HIS A 307 13.94 -12.65 15.68
CA HIS A 307 15.36 -13.00 15.75
C HIS A 307 16.10 -12.33 16.89
N GLN A 308 15.44 -11.47 17.68
CA GLN A 308 16.01 -10.68 18.79
C GLN A 308 17.15 -9.76 18.36
N ARG A 309 17.29 -9.48 17.07
CA ARG A 309 18.29 -8.59 16.46
C ARG A 309 17.72 -7.91 15.22
N GLN A 310 18.24 -6.74 14.86
CA GLN A 310 17.90 -6.04 13.62
C GLN A 310 18.45 -6.82 12.40
N ASP A 311 17.78 -6.68 11.26
CA ASP A 311 18.34 -7.08 9.97
C ASP A 311 19.40 -6.05 9.55
N THR A 312 20.66 -6.38 9.75
CA THR A 312 21.78 -5.49 9.40
C THR A 312 22.22 -5.63 7.94
N ARG A 313 21.72 -6.63 7.22
CA ARG A 313 22.02 -6.86 5.80
C ARG A 313 21.33 -5.84 4.92
N ARG A 314 20.07 -5.55 5.19
CA ARG A 314 19.24 -4.59 4.43
C ARG A 314 19.35 -3.21 5.03
N VAL A 315 19.46 -2.20 4.17
CA VAL A 315 19.59 -0.79 4.58
C VAL A 315 18.79 0.12 3.64
N LEU A 316 18.52 1.35 4.07
CA LEU A 316 17.81 2.35 3.28
C LEU A 316 18.73 3.45 2.79
N LEU A 317 18.48 3.90 1.57
CA LEU A 317 19.01 5.13 1.00
C LEU A 317 17.86 6.14 0.90
N TYR A 318 17.99 7.27 1.59
CA TYR A 318 17.06 8.39 1.52
C TYR A 318 17.49 9.32 0.39
N PRO A 319 16.72 9.43 -0.69
CA PRO A 319 17.08 10.32 -1.81
C PRO A 319 17.05 11.77 -1.38
N SER A 320 18.06 12.53 -1.77
CA SER A 320 18.09 13.99 -1.64
C SER A 320 18.18 14.61 -3.05
N PRO A 321 17.12 15.30 -3.52
CA PRO A 321 15.89 15.67 -2.84
C PRO A 321 14.94 14.50 -2.57
N GLN A 322 14.12 14.64 -1.50
CA GLN A 322 13.18 13.63 -1.05
C GLN A 322 11.75 13.89 -1.54
N ALA A 323 11.02 12.83 -1.86
CA ALA A 323 9.58 12.91 -2.06
C ALA A 323 8.82 12.16 -0.96
N LEU A 324 7.82 12.83 -0.40
CA LEU A 324 6.86 12.25 0.53
C LEU A 324 5.65 11.76 -0.24
N THR A 325 5.19 10.57 0.08
CA THR A 325 4.00 9.98 -0.49
C THR A 325 2.87 10.02 0.53
N GLU A 326 1.77 10.65 0.16
CA GLU A 326 0.56 10.79 0.98
C GLU A 326 -0.57 10.02 0.27
N PRO A 327 -0.81 8.74 0.64
CA PRO A 327 -1.97 8.04 0.13
C PRO A 327 -3.25 8.74 0.57
N GLN A 328 -4.22 8.77 -0.33
CA GLN A 328 -5.47 9.48 -0.10
C GLN A 328 -6.64 8.54 -0.32
N LEU A 329 -7.41 8.30 0.74
CA LEU A 329 -8.67 7.56 0.65
C LEU A 329 -9.75 8.52 0.17
N ILE A 330 -10.33 8.24 -0.98
CA ILE A 330 -11.34 9.07 -1.64
C ILE A 330 -12.66 8.33 -1.60
N SER A 331 -13.65 8.92 -0.97
CA SER A 331 -15.00 8.38 -0.93
C SER A 331 -15.73 8.58 -2.26
N LEU A 332 -16.44 7.55 -2.69
CA LEU A 332 -17.25 7.57 -3.91
C LEU A 332 -18.75 7.41 -3.61
N GLY A 333 -19.15 7.19 -2.34
CA GLY A 333 -20.50 6.99 -1.88
C GLY A 333 -20.63 7.10 -0.35
N GLU A 334 -21.84 6.92 0.19
CA GLU A 334 -22.11 7.04 1.64
C GLU A 334 -21.31 6.03 2.49
N ASP A 335 -21.18 4.79 2.01
CA ASP A 335 -20.40 3.76 2.69
C ASP A 335 -18.90 4.12 2.68
N GLY A 336 -18.42 4.72 1.58
CA GLY A 336 -17.07 5.28 1.47
C GLY A 336 -16.83 6.45 2.43
N ASP A 337 -17.83 7.31 2.65
CA ASP A 337 -17.75 8.41 3.62
C ASP A 337 -17.52 7.88 5.04
N ARG A 338 -18.25 6.81 5.41
CA ARG A 338 -18.11 6.18 6.73
C ARG A 338 -16.70 5.63 6.96
N LEU A 339 -16.11 4.94 5.97
CA LEU A 339 -14.73 4.45 6.08
C LEU A 339 -13.74 5.61 6.15
N THR A 340 -13.96 6.67 5.37
CA THR A 340 -13.10 7.85 5.35
C THR A 340 -13.08 8.56 6.70
N ASP A 341 -14.26 8.77 7.30
CA ASP A 341 -14.38 9.38 8.65
C ASP A 341 -13.68 8.50 9.70
N LEU A 342 -13.85 7.18 9.64
CA LEU A 342 -13.22 6.26 10.56
C LEU A 342 -11.69 6.31 10.47
N MET A 343 -11.14 6.37 9.25
CA MET A 343 -9.70 6.47 9.03
C MET A 343 -9.09 7.79 9.57
N GLU A 344 -9.88 8.83 9.76
CA GLU A 344 -9.43 10.10 10.34
C GLU A 344 -9.58 10.15 11.86
N THR A 345 -10.55 9.41 12.43
CA THR A 345 -10.96 9.60 13.83
C THR A 345 -10.62 8.45 14.75
N ASP A 346 -10.47 7.21 14.22
CA ASP A 346 -10.25 6.04 15.05
C ASP A 346 -8.80 5.92 15.51
N GLU A 347 -8.61 5.93 16.84
CA GLU A 347 -7.29 5.88 17.47
C GLU A 347 -6.63 4.50 17.35
N GLU A 348 -7.40 3.40 17.39
CA GLU A 348 -6.84 2.04 17.27
C GLU A 348 -6.31 1.79 15.85
N LEU A 349 -7.02 2.27 14.81
CA LEU A 349 -6.55 2.21 13.42
C LEU A 349 -5.30 3.07 13.21
N ARG A 350 -5.24 4.24 13.85
CA ARG A 350 -4.10 5.14 13.80
C ARG A 350 -2.87 4.53 14.47
N GLN A 351 -3.05 3.96 15.67
CA GLN A 351 -2.00 3.23 16.37
C GLN A 351 -1.49 2.05 15.52
N ARG A 352 -2.41 1.30 14.89
CA ARG A 352 -2.01 0.20 14.01
C ARG A 352 -1.22 0.66 12.78
N ALA A 353 -1.52 1.83 12.23
CA ALA A 353 -0.73 2.40 11.15
C ALA A 353 0.72 2.69 11.59
N ILE A 354 0.94 3.20 12.82
CA ILE A 354 2.28 3.40 13.41
C ILE A 354 3.01 2.05 13.53
N GLU A 355 2.34 1.02 14.02
CA GLU A 355 2.90 -0.34 14.16
C GLU A 355 3.30 -0.95 12.80
N LEU A 356 2.60 -0.58 11.74
CA LEU A 356 2.93 -0.93 10.36
C LEU A 356 3.98 -0.01 9.72
N GLY A 357 4.63 0.85 10.51
CA GLY A 357 5.74 1.69 10.08
C GLY A 357 5.34 3.00 9.41
N PHE A 358 4.05 3.34 9.36
CA PHE A 358 3.60 4.60 8.77
C PHE A 358 3.78 5.78 9.71
N ARG A 359 4.03 6.95 9.13
CA ARG A 359 3.99 8.24 9.81
C ARG A 359 2.55 8.75 9.77
N VAL A 360 1.94 8.93 10.94
CA VAL A 360 0.55 9.35 11.07
C VAL A 360 0.49 10.87 11.29
N ARG A 361 -0.51 11.55 10.70
CA ARG A 361 -0.76 12.98 10.95
C ARG A 361 -1.86 13.14 12.00
N PHE A 362 -1.61 13.97 12.99
CA PHE A 362 -2.64 14.46 13.91
C PHE A 362 -3.16 15.82 13.45
N SER A 363 -4.45 16.06 13.64
CA SER A 363 -5.04 17.39 13.41
C SER A 363 -4.36 18.39 14.32
N GLY A 364 -3.63 19.36 13.75
CA GLY A 364 -2.98 20.45 14.47
C GLY A 364 -1.49 20.30 14.72
N GLU A 365 -0.86 19.18 14.40
CA GLU A 365 0.58 18.99 14.55
C GLU A 365 1.32 18.89 13.22
N ASN A 366 2.47 19.54 13.15
CA ASN A 366 3.39 19.42 12.02
C ASN A 366 4.04 18.04 12.00
N GLY A 367 3.38 17.09 11.37
CA GLY A 367 3.87 15.80 10.89
C GLY A 367 4.69 14.98 11.89
N THR A 368 4.07 14.05 12.55
CA THR A 368 4.64 13.32 13.67
C THR A 368 5.46 12.10 13.26
N SER A 369 6.72 12.33 12.99
CA SER A 369 7.74 11.27 13.09
C SER A 369 7.91 10.78 14.53
N GLU A 370 7.46 11.52 15.54
CA GLU A 370 7.81 11.27 16.93
C GLU A 370 7.15 10.03 17.53
N GLN A 371 5.88 9.77 17.22
CA GLN A 371 5.20 8.56 17.67
C GLN A 371 5.78 7.30 17.02
N LEU A 372 6.03 7.36 15.71
CA LEU A 372 6.73 6.27 15.02
C LEU A 372 8.14 6.09 15.60
N ASN A 373 8.86 7.18 15.85
CA ASN A 373 10.20 7.12 16.43
C ASN A 373 10.19 6.54 17.85
N ALA A 374 9.18 6.87 18.67
CA ALA A 374 9.00 6.28 19.99
C ALA A 374 8.73 4.77 19.88
N TYR A 375 7.80 4.38 19.01
CA TYR A 375 7.51 2.98 18.74
C TYR A 375 8.75 2.19 18.30
N LEU A 376 9.56 2.72 17.37
CA LEU A 376 10.80 2.08 16.93
C LEU A 376 11.81 1.93 18.08
N ARG A 377 11.98 2.96 18.93
CA ARG A 377 12.86 2.90 20.12
C ARG A 377 12.41 1.81 21.10
N ASP A 378 11.11 1.73 21.39
CA ASP A 378 10.53 0.72 22.28
C ASP A 378 10.80 -0.70 21.77
N HIS A 379 10.76 -0.89 20.45
CA HIS A 379 11.12 -2.16 19.79
C HIS A 379 12.64 -2.33 19.54
N ARG A 380 13.47 -1.40 20.03
CA ARG A 380 14.93 -1.41 19.85
C ARG A 380 15.34 -1.50 18.38
N VAL A 381 14.61 -0.80 17.52
CA VAL A 381 14.94 -0.60 16.11
C VAL A 381 15.56 0.78 15.95
N GLN A 382 16.63 0.88 15.16
CA GLN A 382 17.23 2.18 14.85
C GLN A 382 16.21 3.13 14.23
N VAL A 383 16.27 4.38 14.67
CA VAL A 383 15.40 5.44 14.17
C VAL A 383 16.12 6.21 13.07
N PRO A 384 15.50 6.41 11.90
CA PRO A 384 16.10 7.24 10.86
C PRO A 384 16.22 8.70 11.33
N VAL A 385 17.36 9.31 11.07
CA VAL A 385 17.63 10.70 11.44
C VAL A 385 17.31 11.60 10.25
N PRO A 386 16.36 12.56 10.39
CA PRO A 386 16.08 13.52 9.32
C PRO A 386 17.34 14.30 8.97
N ASN A 387 17.67 14.38 7.70
CA ASN A 387 18.74 15.26 7.23
C ASN A 387 18.22 16.71 7.21
N PRO A 388 18.75 17.64 8.01
CA PRO A 388 18.30 19.03 8.04
C PRO A 388 18.53 19.75 6.71
N ASP A 389 19.51 19.33 5.93
CA ASP A 389 19.85 19.90 4.62
C ASP A 389 19.06 19.26 3.47
N GLN A 390 18.11 18.38 3.79
CA GLN A 390 17.35 17.64 2.80
C GLN A 390 16.29 18.52 2.14
N THR A 391 16.51 18.82 0.86
CA THR A 391 15.49 19.48 0.03
C THR A 391 14.33 18.51 -0.29
N LYS A 392 13.11 19.03 -0.28
CA LYS A 392 11.97 18.31 -0.83
C LYS A 392 11.97 18.47 -2.36
N ALA A 393 11.72 17.40 -3.07
CA ALA A 393 11.41 17.45 -4.47
C ALA A 393 9.96 17.93 -4.63
N ASP A 394 9.77 19.14 -5.11
CA ASP A 394 8.45 19.60 -5.51
C ASP A 394 8.03 18.86 -6.78
N ALA A 395 6.88 18.19 -6.70
CA ALA A 395 6.33 17.51 -7.86
C ALA A 395 5.96 18.54 -8.95
N PRO A 396 6.12 18.21 -10.23
CA PRO A 396 5.53 18.99 -11.31
C PRO A 396 4.03 19.18 -11.10
N ASP A 397 3.42 20.18 -11.73
CA ASP A 397 1.97 20.21 -11.79
C ASP A 397 1.42 18.94 -12.45
N LEU A 398 0.13 18.70 -12.29
CA LEU A 398 -0.46 17.42 -12.72
C LEU A 398 -0.35 17.23 -14.25
N ASP A 399 -0.56 18.27 -15.03
CA ASP A 399 -0.46 18.21 -16.50
C ASP A 399 0.98 17.91 -16.95
N ALA A 400 1.95 18.64 -16.40
CA ALA A 400 3.37 18.41 -16.69
C ALA A 400 3.80 16.98 -16.30
N LEU A 401 3.36 16.49 -15.12
CA LEU A 401 3.68 15.13 -14.68
C LEU A 401 3.08 14.07 -15.60
N GLU A 402 1.81 14.21 -15.99
CA GLU A 402 1.14 13.28 -16.92
C GLU A 402 1.83 13.25 -18.28
N ARG A 403 2.26 14.42 -18.78
CA ARG A 403 3.02 14.51 -20.04
C ARG A 403 4.37 13.83 -19.93
N ILE A 404 5.10 14.00 -18.82
CA ILE A 404 6.37 13.31 -18.57
C ILE A 404 6.13 11.79 -18.52
N ILE A 405 5.16 11.33 -17.75
CA ILE A 405 4.83 9.90 -17.62
C ILE A 405 4.50 9.30 -19.00
N ASN A 406 3.64 9.96 -19.76
CA ASN A 406 3.23 9.47 -21.09
C ASN A 406 4.42 9.42 -22.07
N HIS A 407 5.28 10.43 -22.05
CA HIS A 407 6.47 10.47 -22.93
C HIS A 407 7.49 9.38 -22.55
N VAL A 408 7.76 9.20 -21.25
CA VAL A 408 8.75 8.22 -20.74
C VAL A 408 8.23 6.79 -20.90
N GLY A 409 7.01 6.54 -20.44
CA GLY A 409 6.41 5.19 -20.39
C GLY A 409 5.80 4.74 -21.71
N SER A 410 5.57 5.65 -22.66
CA SER A 410 4.73 5.39 -23.84
C SER A 410 3.38 4.75 -23.44
N CYS A 411 2.77 5.36 -22.42
CA CYS A 411 1.59 4.81 -21.77
C CYS A 411 0.37 4.77 -22.70
N PRO A 412 -0.52 3.78 -22.57
CA PRO A 412 -1.78 3.77 -23.30
C PRO A 412 -2.61 5.00 -22.92
N PRO A 413 -3.40 5.57 -23.85
CA PRO A 413 -4.23 6.73 -23.57
C PRO A 413 -5.19 6.46 -22.40
N ALA A 414 -5.32 7.44 -21.50
CA ALA A 414 -6.23 7.38 -20.39
C ALA A 414 -7.69 7.30 -20.93
N GLY A 415 -8.39 6.21 -20.65
CA GLY A 415 -9.84 6.15 -20.82
C GLY A 415 -10.36 5.76 -22.19
N LYS A 416 -9.99 4.59 -22.67
CA LYS A 416 -10.94 3.71 -23.36
C LYS A 416 -10.83 2.35 -22.64
N GLY A 417 -11.57 2.23 -21.54
CA GLY A 417 -11.78 0.95 -20.90
C GLY A 417 -12.32 -0.01 -21.96
N GLY A 418 -11.52 -0.98 -22.35
CA GLY A 418 -11.97 -2.05 -23.18
C GLY A 418 -13.10 -2.76 -22.43
N THR A 419 -14.27 -2.73 -23.01
CA THR A 419 -15.29 -3.73 -22.76
C THR A 419 -14.71 -5.06 -23.22
N SER A 420 -14.38 -5.92 -22.30
CA SER A 420 -14.25 -7.36 -22.52
C SER A 420 -14.88 -8.08 -21.35
#